data_3fc82f4b635dec9cbb83e5b698e4a01c
#
_entry.id   3fc82f4b635dec9cbb83e5b698e4a01c
#
_cell.length_a   1.000
_cell.length_b   1.000
_cell.length_c   1.000
_cell.angle_alpha   90.00
_cell.angle_beta   90.00
_cell.angle_gamma   90.00
#
_symmetry.space_group_name_H-M   'P 1'
#
loop_
_entity.id
_entity.type
_entity.pdbx_description
1 polymer ?
#
loop_
_entity_poly.entity_id
_entity_poly.type
_entity_poly.pdbx_seq_one_letter_code
_entity_poly.pdbx_strand_id
1 'polypeptide(L)'
;FIIDGTTITPLPVMHARLPIIGFRIGNLAYITDCSEMPRSTLDKICGIDTLVINALRREPHMSHMNLRQTLEVISSAAPRQAFLTHLSHDMGLIDDTSRLLPPGVHIATDGMTVSIP
;
A
#
# COMPACT_ATOMS: atom_id res chain seq x y z
N PHE A 1 -12.00 -14.04 -8.34
CA PHE A 1 -11.76 -14.93 -9.49
C PHE A 1 -10.43 -15.68 -9.33
N ILE A 2 -10.26 -16.73 -10.10
CA ILE A 2 -9.09 -17.62 -9.96
C ILE A 2 -8.31 -17.65 -11.28
N ILE A 3 -6.98 -17.45 -11.19
CA ILE A 3 -6.05 -17.58 -12.32
C ILE A 3 -4.97 -18.58 -11.90
N ASP A 4 -4.83 -19.67 -12.67
CA ASP A 4 -3.85 -20.75 -12.42
C ASP A 4 -3.84 -21.23 -10.96
N GLY A 5 -5.03 -21.42 -10.39
CA GLY A 5 -5.20 -21.87 -9.01
C GLY A 5 -5.00 -20.80 -7.93
N THR A 6 -4.66 -19.58 -8.32
CA THR A 6 -4.50 -18.47 -7.38
C THR A 6 -5.75 -17.61 -7.33
N THR A 7 -6.27 -17.37 -6.12
CA THR A 7 -7.41 -16.49 -5.91
C THR A 7 -6.98 -15.04 -6.00
N ILE A 8 -7.66 -14.28 -6.84
CA ILE A 8 -7.46 -12.83 -6.99
C ILE A 8 -8.75 -12.12 -6.56
N THR A 9 -8.65 -11.28 -5.57
CA THR A 9 -9.77 -10.52 -5.00
C THR A 9 -9.60 -9.03 -5.33
N PRO A 10 -10.55 -8.41 -6.03
CA PRO A 10 -10.51 -6.96 -6.25
C PRO A 10 -10.69 -6.22 -4.93
N LEU A 11 -9.94 -5.13 -4.79
CA LEU A 11 -9.92 -4.26 -3.61
C LEU A 11 -10.35 -2.85 -4.04
N PRO A 12 -11.65 -2.51 -3.95
CA PRO A 12 -12.12 -1.18 -4.32
C PRO A 12 -11.51 -0.10 -3.42
N VAL A 13 -10.94 0.92 -4.05
CA VAL A 13 -10.42 2.12 -3.39
C VAL A 13 -10.78 3.35 -4.22
N MET A 14 -10.52 4.53 -3.68
CA MET A 14 -10.78 5.78 -4.38
C MET A 14 -9.47 6.46 -4.80
N HIS A 15 -9.45 6.99 -6.00
CA HIS A 15 -8.45 7.92 -6.50
C HIS A 15 -9.15 9.27 -6.70
N ALA A 16 -9.10 10.14 -5.68
CA ALA A 16 -9.97 11.32 -5.56
C ALA A 16 -11.46 10.90 -5.68
N ARG A 17 -12.14 11.28 -6.75
CA ARG A 17 -13.55 10.92 -7.00
C ARG A 17 -13.72 9.69 -7.88
N LEU A 18 -12.62 9.14 -8.39
CA LEU A 18 -12.65 7.99 -9.30
C LEU A 18 -12.53 6.69 -8.53
N PRO A 19 -13.52 5.79 -8.62
CA PRO A 19 -13.36 4.43 -8.11
C PRO A 19 -12.33 3.67 -8.94
N ILE A 20 -11.36 3.07 -8.26
CA ILE A 20 -10.33 2.22 -8.88
C ILE A 20 -10.20 0.91 -8.09
N ILE A 21 -9.39 -0.01 -8.57
CA ILE A 21 -9.25 -1.33 -7.98
C ILE A 21 -7.77 -1.64 -7.73
N GLY A 22 -7.43 -1.97 -6.49
CA GLY A 22 -6.26 -2.75 -6.16
C GLY A 22 -6.58 -4.24 -6.19
N PHE A 23 -5.61 -5.08 -5.87
CA PHE A 23 -5.78 -6.53 -5.91
C PHE A 23 -5.17 -7.21 -4.69
N ARG A 24 -5.90 -8.20 -4.15
CA ARG A 24 -5.33 -9.20 -3.25
C ARG A 24 -5.06 -10.47 -4.05
N ILE A 25 -3.82 -10.94 -3.97
CA ILE A 25 -3.33 -12.15 -4.67
C ILE A 25 -2.76 -13.05 -3.58
N GLY A 26 -3.54 -14.03 -3.12
CA GLY A 26 -3.14 -14.85 -1.98
C GLY A 26 -2.83 -14.01 -0.74
N ASN A 27 -1.58 -14.00 -0.30
CA ASN A 27 -1.08 -13.26 0.86
C ASN A 27 -0.48 -11.88 0.54
N LEU A 28 -0.61 -11.44 -0.71
CA LEU A 28 -0.20 -10.11 -1.17
C LEU A 28 -1.41 -9.23 -1.41
N ALA A 29 -1.39 -8.00 -0.91
CA ALA A 29 -2.27 -6.93 -1.39
C ALA A 29 -1.43 -5.86 -2.10
N TYR A 30 -1.84 -5.49 -3.30
CA TYR A 30 -1.17 -4.49 -4.12
C TYR A 30 -2.16 -3.36 -4.46
N ILE A 31 -1.90 -2.18 -3.90
CA ILE A 31 -2.80 -1.02 -3.99
C ILE A 31 -1.99 0.20 -4.35
N THR A 32 -2.22 0.77 -5.53
CA THR A 32 -1.60 2.02 -5.97
C THR A 32 -2.67 3.07 -6.27
N ASP A 33 -2.27 4.33 -6.31
CA ASP A 33 -3.14 5.47 -6.62
C ASP A 33 -4.32 5.66 -5.65
N CYS A 34 -4.21 5.13 -4.44
CA CYS A 34 -5.25 5.22 -3.44
C CYS A 34 -5.18 6.55 -2.69
N SER A 35 -6.27 7.29 -2.64
CA SER A 35 -6.45 8.47 -1.79
C SER A 35 -7.30 8.17 -0.56
N GLU A 36 -8.22 7.21 -0.69
CA GLU A 36 -9.13 6.81 0.38
C GLU A 36 -9.41 5.32 0.28
N MET A 37 -9.32 4.64 1.41
CA MET A 37 -9.60 3.21 1.51
C MET A 37 -10.90 2.98 2.28
N PRO A 38 -11.94 2.43 1.63
CA PRO A 38 -13.17 2.05 2.30
C PRO A 38 -12.92 1.01 3.39
N ARG A 39 -13.71 1.05 4.46
CA ARG A 39 -13.60 0.08 5.56
C ARG A 39 -13.73 -1.36 5.08
N SER A 40 -14.61 -1.62 4.12
CA SER A 40 -14.80 -2.96 3.56
C SER A 40 -13.55 -3.49 2.87
N THR A 41 -12.77 -2.62 2.23
CA THR A 41 -11.49 -2.98 1.63
C THR A 41 -10.42 -3.21 2.70
N LEU A 42 -10.36 -2.35 3.70
CA LEU A 42 -9.45 -2.53 4.83
C LEU A 42 -9.68 -3.88 5.52
N ASP A 43 -10.92 -4.27 5.74
CA ASP A 43 -11.27 -5.56 6.34
C ASP A 43 -10.76 -6.75 5.52
N LYS A 44 -10.70 -6.62 4.19
CA LYS A 44 -10.18 -7.68 3.29
C LYS A 44 -8.66 -7.85 3.35
N ILE A 45 -7.94 -6.88 3.88
CA ILE A 45 -6.46 -6.91 3.95
C ILE A 45 -5.94 -6.98 5.39
N CYS A 46 -6.80 -7.01 6.39
CA CYS A 46 -6.39 -7.16 7.78
C CYS A 46 -5.59 -8.45 7.98
N GLY A 47 -4.41 -8.32 8.61
CA GLY A 47 -3.53 -9.44 8.91
C GLY A 47 -2.85 -10.08 7.69
N ILE A 48 -2.88 -9.43 6.53
CA ILE A 48 -2.21 -9.94 5.33
C ILE A 48 -0.70 -10.03 5.54
N ASP A 49 -0.03 -10.94 4.86
CA ASP A 49 1.43 -11.06 4.95
C ASP A 49 2.13 -9.82 4.40
N THR A 50 1.87 -9.48 3.15
CA THR A 50 2.56 -8.39 2.45
C THR A 50 1.57 -7.39 1.88
N LEU A 51 1.76 -6.11 2.21
CA LEU A 51 1.00 -5.00 1.65
C LEU A 51 1.93 -4.08 0.86
N VAL A 52 1.65 -3.88 -0.42
CA VAL A 52 2.27 -2.84 -1.25
C VAL A 52 1.24 -1.73 -1.44
N ILE A 53 1.58 -0.53 -1.02
CA ILE A 53 0.65 0.60 -1.01
C ILE A 53 1.37 1.91 -1.35
N ASN A 54 0.64 2.86 -1.93
CA ASN A 54 1.20 4.15 -2.29
C ASN A 54 1.38 5.06 -1.08
N ALA A 55 2.43 5.89 -1.15
CA ALA A 55 2.64 7.04 -0.27
C ALA A 55 3.32 8.12 -1.11
N LEU A 56 2.55 9.05 -1.66
CA LEU A 56 3.05 9.97 -2.68
C LEU A 56 4.11 10.94 -2.13
N ARG A 57 3.82 11.57 -1.01
CA ARG A 57 4.67 12.57 -0.38
C ARG A 57 4.29 12.76 1.09
N ARG A 58 5.05 13.60 1.81
CA ARG A 58 4.75 13.93 3.21
C ARG A 58 3.55 14.84 3.36
N GLU A 59 3.41 15.81 2.44
CA GLU A 59 2.30 16.75 2.45
C GLU A 59 1.02 16.14 1.87
N PRO A 60 -0.17 16.60 2.29
CA PRO A 60 -1.43 16.13 1.74
C PRO A 60 -1.54 16.32 0.22
N HIS A 61 -2.25 15.41 -0.43
CA HIS A 61 -2.57 15.46 -1.85
C HIS A 61 -4.01 14.99 -2.09
N MET A 62 -4.69 15.59 -3.08
CA MET A 62 -6.13 15.32 -3.31
C MET A 62 -6.43 13.92 -3.85
N SER A 63 -5.51 13.32 -4.60
CA SER A 63 -5.73 12.04 -5.31
C SER A 63 -4.94 10.86 -4.74
N HIS A 64 -3.98 11.10 -3.85
CA HIS A 64 -3.13 10.07 -3.26
C HIS A 64 -2.95 10.30 -1.76
N MET A 65 -2.81 9.23 -1.00
CA MET A 65 -2.46 9.33 0.41
C MET A 65 -1.04 9.89 0.57
N ASN A 66 -0.87 10.73 1.59
CA ASN A 66 0.45 11.13 2.06
C ASN A 66 1.03 10.04 2.99
N LEU A 67 2.28 10.23 3.42
CA LEU A 67 2.96 9.24 4.25
C LEU A 67 2.17 8.93 5.53
N ARG A 68 1.68 9.95 6.25
CA ARG A 68 0.93 9.74 7.50
C ARG A 68 -0.34 8.91 7.28
N GLN A 69 -1.11 9.25 6.26
CA GLN A 69 -2.36 8.53 5.94
C GLN A 69 -2.08 7.06 5.59
N THR A 70 -1.03 6.81 4.81
CA THR A 70 -0.61 5.45 4.46
C THR A 70 -0.18 4.67 5.70
N LEU A 71 0.60 5.28 6.59
CA LEU A 71 1.02 4.63 7.83
C LEU A 71 -0.15 4.33 8.76
N GLU A 72 -1.19 5.16 8.78
CA GLU A 72 -2.43 4.87 9.51
C GLU A 72 -3.15 3.63 8.95
N VAL A 73 -3.23 3.51 7.62
CA VAL A 73 -3.79 2.31 6.97
C VAL A 73 -2.97 1.07 7.31
N ILE A 74 -1.65 1.15 7.24
CA ILE A 74 -0.75 0.04 7.58
C ILE A 74 -0.94 -0.38 9.04
N SER A 75 -1.03 0.57 9.95
CA SER A 75 -1.29 0.29 11.37
C SER A 75 -2.61 -0.45 11.57
N SER A 76 -3.66 -0.04 10.86
CA SER A 76 -4.99 -0.66 10.96
C SER A 76 -5.03 -2.04 10.31
N ALA A 77 -4.38 -2.23 9.17
CA ALA A 77 -4.32 -3.51 8.47
C ALA A 77 -3.39 -4.51 9.15
N ALA A 78 -2.37 -4.03 9.85
CA ALA A 78 -1.38 -4.83 10.57
C ALA A 78 -0.76 -5.95 9.71
N PRO A 79 -0.21 -5.65 8.51
CA PRO A 79 0.48 -6.64 7.72
C PRO A 79 1.78 -7.08 8.41
N ARG A 80 2.30 -8.26 8.06
CA ARG A 80 3.62 -8.67 8.54
C ARG A 80 4.71 -7.75 8.00
N GLN A 81 4.61 -7.35 6.73
CA GLN A 81 5.50 -6.37 6.10
C GLN A 81 4.72 -5.49 5.13
N ALA A 82 5.19 -4.27 4.95
CA ALA A 82 4.60 -3.32 4.00
C ALA A 82 5.71 -2.63 3.20
N PHE A 83 5.40 -2.35 1.94
CA PHE A 83 6.29 -1.65 1.02
C PHE A 83 5.58 -0.43 0.45
N LEU A 84 6.21 0.74 0.59
CA LEU A 84 5.70 1.99 0.05
C LEU A 84 6.16 2.14 -1.40
N THR A 85 5.23 2.46 -2.28
CA THR A 85 5.47 2.69 -3.70
C THR A 85 4.84 4.00 -4.17
N HIS A 86 5.03 4.35 -5.43
CA HIS A 86 4.44 5.54 -6.04
C HIS A 86 4.87 6.84 -5.32
N LEU A 87 6.13 6.88 -4.86
CA LEU A 87 6.68 8.05 -4.19
C LEU A 87 7.09 9.11 -5.21
N SER A 88 6.76 10.38 -4.91
CA SER A 88 7.29 11.50 -5.67
C SER A 88 8.61 11.99 -5.07
N HIS A 89 9.34 12.82 -5.81
CA HIS A 89 10.56 13.46 -5.31
C HIS A 89 10.31 14.33 -4.07
N ASP A 90 9.08 14.79 -3.84
CA ASP A 90 8.68 15.56 -2.66
C ASP A 90 8.68 14.74 -1.37
N MET A 91 8.78 13.41 -1.45
CA MET A 91 8.93 12.56 -0.26
C MET A 91 10.26 12.81 0.45
N GLY A 92 11.28 13.26 -0.26
CA GLY A 92 12.64 13.43 0.23
C GLY A 92 13.53 12.24 -0.13
N LEU A 93 14.74 12.23 0.42
CA LEU A 93 15.69 11.15 0.18
C LEU A 93 15.21 9.85 0.82
N ILE A 94 15.49 8.73 0.16
CA ILE A 94 15.09 7.40 0.63
C ILE A 94 15.63 7.11 2.03
N ASP A 95 16.92 7.39 2.27
CA ASP A 95 17.53 7.12 3.58
C ASP A 95 16.88 7.94 4.70
N ASP A 96 16.59 9.22 4.46
CA ASP A 96 15.95 10.08 5.44
C ASP A 96 14.51 9.64 5.72
N THR A 97 13.75 9.29 4.70
CA THR A 97 12.38 8.82 4.82
C THR A 97 12.33 7.45 5.51
N SER A 98 13.25 6.54 5.18
CA SER A 98 13.31 5.21 5.79
C SER A 98 13.49 5.25 7.31
N ARG A 99 14.20 6.25 7.82
CA ARG A 99 14.38 6.44 9.27
C ARG A 99 13.11 6.83 10.01
N LEU A 100 12.10 7.34 9.30
CA LEU A 100 10.81 7.73 9.86
C LEU A 100 9.80 6.59 9.89
N LEU A 101 10.12 5.45 9.25
CA LEU A 101 9.18 4.35 9.09
C LEU A 101 9.19 3.42 10.31
N PRO A 102 8.03 2.90 10.73
CA PRO A 102 7.96 1.90 11.80
C PRO A 102 8.57 0.57 11.35
N PRO A 103 8.88 -0.34 12.30
CA PRO A 103 9.37 -1.69 11.96
C PRO A 103 8.44 -2.41 10.97
N GLY A 104 9.03 -3.11 10.01
CA GLY A 104 8.28 -3.87 9.00
C GLY A 104 7.75 -3.04 7.84
N VAL A 105 7.98 -1.73 7.82
CA VAL A 105 7.60 -0.84 6.72
C VAL A 105 8.86 -0.40 5.97
N HIS A 106 8.86 -0.60 4.66
CA HIS A 106 10.01 -0.34 3.80
C HIS A 106 9.62 0.50 2.59
N ILE A 107 10.58 1.20 2.00
CA ILE A 107 10.40 1.84 0.69
C ILE A 107 10.76 0.83 -0.39
N ALA A 108 9.85 0.62 -1.34
CA ALA A 108 10.14 -0.17 -2.53
C ALA A 108 11.13 0.59 -3.42
N THR A 109 12.18 -0.10 -3.86
CA THR A 109 13.21 0.46 -4.75
C THR A 109 13.29 -0.35 -6.03
N ASP A 110 13.80 0.28 -7.09
CA ASP A 110 13.95 -0.38 -8.40
C ASP A 110 14.80 -1.64 -8.28
N GLY A 111 14.31 -2.74 -8.84
CA GLY A 111 15.01 -4.02 -8.81
C GLY A 111 14.80 -4.83 -7.51
N MET A 112 14.07 -4.30 -6.54
CA MET A 112 13.77 -5.02 -5.29
C MET A 112 12.94 -6.27 -5.58
N THR A 113 13.31 -7.38 -4.95
CA THR A 113 12.55 -8.63 -4.97
C THR A 113 12.04 -8.94 -3.57
N VAL A 114 10.78 -9.29 -3.46
CA VAL A 114 10.12 -9.63 -2.20
C VAL A 114 9.49 -11.01 -2.32
N SER A 115 9.81 -11.89 -1.37
CA SER A 115 9.19 -13.21 -1.30
C SER A 115 7.89 -13.17 -0.50
N ILE A 116 6.85 -13.78 -1.03
CA ILE A 116 5.53 -13.85 -0.41
C ILE A 116 5.19 -15.31 -0.15
N PRO A 117 5.02 -15.69 1.12
CA PRO A 117 4.70 -17.08 1.47
C PRO A 117 3.32 -17.51 0.99
#